data_539bc979b26c2ab3963eff203f7fa141
#
_entry.id   539bc979b26c2ab3963eff203f7fa141
#
_cell.length_a   1.000
_cell.length_b   1.000
_cell.length_c   1.000
_cell.angle_alpha   90.00
_cell.angle_beta   90.00
_cell.angle_gamma   90.00
#
_symmetry.space_group_name_H-M   'P 1'
#
loop_
_entity.id
_entity.type
_entity.pdbx_description
1 polymer ?
#
loop_
_entity_poly.entity_id
_entity_poly.type
_entity_poly.pdbx_seq_one_letter_code
_entity_poly.pdbx_strand_id
1 'polypeptide(L)'
;MTLLPTTARRSFFAPALLAVMLALTGCTETVSLPSAVPAVGASASLVVGPAGAVLRLDDLSVTFPPGAVAVPTTVTVAVEAPIGAGTLRGFSPVLRFEPANLALAVPAEVRMPFRGDAVLANAFVANANGGGFAPRATRIEDDVAVFEARSLRSSFVGTACEGASCVCEPISALDLLVVMDDSNSMFEEQALLRAELPGLFRALASGDLDGDGTQEVASFESVRVGVVTTDLGAGAASVPTCDGPSTDDGVLLTASRDASVMGCPTGGFDSPFAEYEADDPAGLDGFVQHVACTSAAGNSGCGFERPLEAARFALSPTAPTGWTAPGYVTPMLADGRAPIGDGANAGFLRDGSLLAVLFVTDEDDCSATESSLFDLSDARYASVPDLNTRCHEFASSALFDVPTLVESLTGLRPQPQDLVVAAITGVPNDIATDDLDAVLTDPRMTPTVAPEGMRVNEVCSSAAGVAYPARRMVEALRGVEQAGGRAVVESICNGSFQTATESLAEALAERAGGDC
;
A
#
# COMPACT_ATOMS: atom_id res chain seq x y z
N MET A 1 -87.08 -13.06 39.65
CA MET A 1 -87.96 -14.16 40.10
C MET A 1 -87.31 -15.44 39.59
N THR A 2 -86.62 -16.12 40.49
CA THR A 2 -86.70 -17.54 40.77
C THR A 2 -86.14 -18.52 39.76
N LEU A 3 -85.07 -19.05 40.15
CA LEU A 3 -84.66 -20.39 40.59
C LEU A 3 -84.09 -21.33 39.51
N LEU A 4 -82.87 -21.77 39.80
CA LEU A 4 -82.18 -23.04 39.55
C LEU A 4 -83.08 -24.30 39.70
N PRO A 5 -82.63 -25.57 39.46
CA PRO A 5 -81.29 -26.10 39.08
C PRO A 5 -81.31 -27.42 38.24
N THR A 6 -80.06 -28.00 38.05
CA THR A 6 -79.66 -29.45 38.02
C THR A 6 -79.81 -30.21 36.70
N THR A 7 -78.85 -30.94 36.26
CA THR A 7 -78.01 -32.05 36.65
C THR A 7 -77.37 -32.71 35.42
N ALA A 8 -76.18 -33.22 35.64
CA ALA A 8 -75.27 -33.97 34.79
C ALA A 8 -75.80 -35.11 33.90
N ARG A 9 -75.18 -35.38 32.78
CA ARG A 9 -74.73 -36.74 32.39
C ARG A 9 -73.55 -36.71 31.42
N ARG A 10 -72.52 -37.50 31.75
CA ARG A 10 -71.36 -37.81 30.97
C ARG A 10 -71.73 -38.66 29.76
N SER A 11 -71.09 -38.41 28.62
CA SER A 11 -70.84 -39.41 27.58
C SER A 11 -69.51 -39.17 26.91
N PHE A 12 -68.65 -40.17 26.92
CA PHE A 12 -67.36 -40.26 26.28
C PHE A 12 -67.53 -40.31 24.76
N PHE A 13 -66.83 -39.46 24.05
CA PHE A 13 -66.44 -39.73 22.68
C PHE A 13 -64.99 -39.27 22.51
N ALA A 14 -64.13 -40.17 21.96
CA ALA A 14 -62.75 -39.97 21.69
C ALA A 14 -62.54 -38.97 20.53
N PRO A 15 -61.51 -38.09 20.57
CA PRO A 15 -61.16 -37.30 19.44
C PRO A 15 -60.16 -38.05 18.58
N ALA A 16 -60.42 -38.09 17.25
CA ALA A 16 -59.49 -38.48 16.23
C ALA A 16 -58.32 -37.45 16.16
N LEU A 17 -57.09 -37.91 16.35
CA LEU A 17 -55.89 -37.12 16.12
C LEU A 17 -55.74 -36.86 14.60
N LEU A 18 -55.94 -35.62 14.18
CA LEU A 18 -55.52 -35.12 12.89
C LEU A 18 -54.10 -34.61 13.07
N ALA A 19 -53.09 -35.39 12.68
CA ALA A 19 -51.69 -34.97 12.66
C ALA A 19 -51.50 -33.98 11.52
N VAL A 20 -51.41 -32.68 11.82
CA VAL A 20 -50.88 -31.66 10.92
C VAL A 20 -49.37 -31.72 11.04
N MET A 21 -48.70 -32.32 10.05
CA MET A 21 -47.25 -32.16 9.87
C MET A 21 -46.98 -30.72 9.42
N LEU A 22 -46.63 -29.83 10.33
CA LEU A 22 -45.88 -28.62 10.01
C LEU A 22 -44.44 -29.05 9.66
N ALA A 23 -44.11 -28.98 8.39
CA ALA A 23 -42.70 -28.99 7.95
C ALA A 23 -42.05 -27.70 8.43
N LEU A 24 -41.42 -27.73 9.60
CA LEU A 24 -40.43 -26.74 10.01
C LEU A 24 -39.17 -26.97 9.17
N THR A 25 -39.05 -26.24 8.06
CA THR A 25 -37.76 -26.00 7.45
C THR A 25 -36.98 -25.11 8.42
N GLY A 26 -36.34 -25.73 9.39
CA GLY A 26 -35.39 -25.06 10.25
C GLY A 26 -34.16 -24.69 9.42
N CYS A 27 -33.95 -23.39 9.17
CA CYS A 27 -32.60 -22.90 8.96
C CYS A 27 -31.82 -23.26 10.23
N THR A 28 -30.95 -24.24 10.14
CA THR A 28 -29.90 -24.44 11.14
C THR A 28 -28.90 -23.33 10.91
N GLU A 29 -29.08 -22.17 11.53
CA GLU A 29 -27.99 -21.29 11.82
C GLU A 29 -27.00 -22.11 12.66
N THR A 30 -25.88 -22.49 12.07
CA THR A 30 -24.73 -22.99 12.80
C THR A 30 -24.17 -21.79 13.57
N VAL A 31 -24.59 -21.65 14.83
CA VAL A 31 -23.93 -20.74 15.75
C VAL A 31 -22.52 -21.29 15.95
N SER A 32 -21.54 -20.71 15.27
CA SER A 32 -20.13 -20.99 15.56
C SER A 32 -19.83 -20.45 16.95
N LEU A 33 -19.28 -21.30 17.82
CA LEU A 33 -18.75 -20.83 19.09
C LEU A 33 -17.54 -19.94 18.82
N PRO A 34 -17.38 -18.83 19.56
CA PRO A 34 -16.22 -17.97 19.38
C PRO A 34 -14.92 -18.72 19.69
N SER A 35 -13.86 -18.47 18.90
CA SER A 35 -12.55 -19.11 19.05
C SER A 35 -11.96 -18.86 20.44
N ALA A 36 -11.30 -19.84 21.02
CA ALA A 36 -10.69 -19.72 22.35
C ALA A 36 -9.40 -18.87 22.29
N VAL A 37 -9.41 -17.72 22.95
CA VAL A 37 -8.23 -16.86 23.13
C VAL A 37 -7.37 -17.47 24.24
N PRO A 38 -6.07 -17.73 24.01
CA PRO A 38 -5.18 -18.30 25.01
C PRO A 38 -5.11 -17.45 26.29
N ALA A 39 -5.09 -18.10 27.44
CA ALA A 39 -5.01 -17.42 28.73
C ALA A 39 -3.61 -16.80 28.97
N VAL A 40 -3.56 -15.65 29.62
CA VAL A 40 -2.29 -15.02 30.08
C VAL A 40 -1.54 -15.99 30.99
N GLY A 41 -0.24 -16.17 30.74
CA GLY A 41 0.62 -17.13 31.42
C GLY A 41 0.65 -18.52 30.78
N ALA A 42 -0.22 -18.81 29.80
CA ALA A 42 -0.15 -20.06 29.03
C ALA A 42 1.09 -20.08 28.12
N SER A 43 1.60 -21.27 27.84
CA SER A 43 2.72 -21.43 26.90
C SER A 43 2.70 -22.81 26.23
N ALA A 44 3.29 -22.88 25.04
CA ALA A 44 3.49 -24.11 24.29
C ALA A 44 4.88 -24.13 23.64
N SER A 45 5.46 -25.31 23.52
CA SER A 45 6.77 -25.50 22.89
C SER A 45 6.72 -26.64 21.87
N LEU A 46 7.44 -26.48 20.76
CA LEU A 46 7.53 -27.46 19.69
C LEU A 46 8.91 -27.41 19.03
N VAL A 47 9.45 -28.58 18.64
CA VAL A 47 10.64 -28.64 17.79
C VAL A 47 10.20 -28.50 16.33
N VAL A 48 10.54 -27.39 15.71
CA VAL A 48 10.32 -27.13 14.28
C VAL A 48 11.54 -27.62 13.51
N GLY A 49 11.33 -28.53 12.57
CA GLY A 49 12.37 -29.06 11.69
C GLY A 49 12.23 -28.57 10.25
N PRO A 50 13.16 -28.97 9.34
CA PRO A 50 13.09 -28.61 7.91
C PRO A 50 11.84 -29.10 7.20
N ALA A 51 11.12 -30.08 7.74
CA ALA A 51 9.85 -30.56 7.20
C ALA A 51 8.64 -29.66 7.55
N GLY A 52 8.87 -28.61 8.35
CA GLY A 52 7.81 -27.78 8.90
C GLY A 52 7.17 -28.39 10.15
N ALA A 53 6.25 -27.68 10.76
CA ALA A 53 5.49 -28.10 11.95
C ALA A 53 4.32 -27.13 12.20
N VAL A 54 3.39 -27.51 13.09
CA VAL A 54 2.32 -26.63 13.57
C VAL A 54 2.36 -26.59 15.09
N LEU A 55 2.66 -25.42 15.65
CA LEU A 55 2.54 -25.14 17.07
C LEU A 55 1.10 -24.70 17.37
N ARG A 56 0.48 -25.24 18.41
CA ARG A 56 -0.88 -24.91 18.81
C ARG A 56 -0.95 -24.62 20.30
N LEU A 57 -1.79 -23.64 20.64
CA LEU A 57 -2.15 -23.29 22.01
C LEU A 57 -3.60 -22.77 22.01
N ASP A 58 -4.54 -23.59 22.48
CA ASP A 58 -5.98 -23.40 22.27
C ASP A 58 -6.28 -23.24 20.76
N ASP A 59 -6.97 -22.19 20.32
CA ASP A 59 -7.23 -21.91 18.92
C ASP A 59 -6.14 -21.06 18.25
N LEU A 60 -5.12 -20.61 18.98
CA LEU A 60 -3.91 -20.06 18.40
C LEU A 60 -3.14 -21.15 17.65
N SER A 61 -2.70 -20.87 16.44
CA SER A 61 -1.77 -21.74 15.73
C SER A 61 -0.69 -20.96 15.00
N VAL A 62 0.53 -21.52 14.98
CA VAL A 62 1.66 -21.04 14.18
C VAL A 62 2.09 -22.19 13.27
N THR A 63 1.85 -22.04 11.97
CA THR A 63 2.17 -23.03 10.95
C THR A 63 3.50 -22.69 10.32
N PHE A 64 4.49 -23.53 10.52
CA PHE A 64 5.81 -23.43 9.90
C PHE A 64 5.81 -24.31 8.65
N PRO A 65 5.90 -23.73 7.44
CA PRO A 65 5.98 -24.52 6.22
C PRO A 65 7.32 -25.28 6.10
N PRO A 66 7.42 -26.29 5.22
CA PRO A 66 8.69 -26.92 4.91
C PRO A 66 9.75 -25.88 4.48
N GLY A 67 10.96 -25.99 5.05
CA GLY A 67 12.05 -25.06 4.76
C GLY A 67 12.05 -23.78 5.61
N ALA A 68 11.06 -23.55 6.46
CA ALA A 68 11.05 -22.37 7.35
C ALA A 68 12.29 -22.26 8.24
N VAL A 69 12.81 -23.38 8.71
CA VAL A 69 14.10 -23.47 9.45
C VAL A 69 15.01 -24.52 8.80
N ALA A 70 16.31 -24.22 8.74
CA ALA A 70 17.30 -25.14 8.16
C ALA A 70 17.70 -26.27 9.12
N VAL A 71 17.65 -26.02 10.43
CA VAL A 71 18.02 -26.97 11.49
C VAL A 71 16.89 -27.09 12.50
N PRO A 72 16.68 -28.26 13.10
CA PRO A 72 15.67 -28.43 14.14
C PRO A 72 15.88 -27.42 15.27
N THR A 73 14.86 -26.58 15.51
CA THR A 73 14.87 -25.48 16.47
C THR A 73 13.67 -25.63 17.40
N THR A 74 13.89 -25.59 18.71
CA THR A 74 12.78 -25.54 19.67
C THR A 74 12.20 -24.12 19.65
N VAL A 75 10.93 -24.00 19.30
CA VAL A 75 10.18 -22.75 19.35
C VAL A 75 9.19 -22.83 20.50
N THR A 76 9.19 -21.82 21.35
CA THR A 76 8.22 -21.65 22.44
C THR A 76 7.41 -20.38 22.19
N VAL A 77 6.10 -20.45 22.37
CA VAL A 77 5.22 -19.28 22.48
C VAL A 77 4.76 -19.17 23.93
N ALA A 78 4.85 -17.96 24.48
CA ALA A 78 4.30 -17.61 25.79
C ALA A 78 3.28 -16.47 25.61
N VAL A 79 2.24 -16.47 26.44
CA VAL A 79 1.13 -15.51 26.39
C VAL A 79 1.28 -14.51 27.53
N GLU A 80 1.47 -13.23 27.18
CA GLU A 80 1.61 -12.12 28.13
C GLU A 80 0.31 -11.27 28.15
N ALA A 81 0.21 -10.35 29.11
CA ALA A 81 -0.95 -9.48 29.24
C ALA A 81 -1.19 -8.64 27.97
N PRO A 82 -2.45 -8.35 27.63
CA PRO A 82 -2.77 -7.45 26.53
C PRO A 82 -2.17 -6.06 26.71
N ILE A 83 -1.85 -5.38 25.60
CA ILE A 83 -1.46 -3.97 25.63
C ILE A 83 -2.70 -3.13 25.93
N GLY A 84 -2.64 -2.36 27.01
CA GLY A 84 -3.76 -1.53 27.46
C GLY A 84 -3.40 -0.05 27.64
N ALA A 85 -2.23 0.39 27.22
CA ALA A 85 -1.78 1.76 27.41
C ALA A 85 -1.02 2.29 26.17
N GLY A 86 -1.07 3.61 25.98
CA GLY A 86 -0.42 4.30 24.86
C GLY A 86 -1.34 4.39 23.63
N THR A 87 -0.73 4.45 22.45
CA THR A 87 -1.41 4.58 21.16
C THR A 87 -1.90 3.24 20.58
N LEU A 88 -1.72 2.14 21.31
CA LEU A 88 -2.12 0.79 20.88
C LEU A 88 -3.09 0.18 21.89
N ARG A 89 -4.13 -0.44 21.40
CA ARG A 89 -5.10 -1.21 22.21
C ARG A 89 -5.12 -2.66 21.75
N GLY A 90 -4.76 -3.59 22.63
CA GLY A 90 -4.80 -5.02 22.36
C GLY A 90 -6.21 -5.58 22.42
N PHE A 91 -6.62 -6.30 21.38
CA PHE A 91 -7.81 -7.15 21.33
C PHE A 91 -7.47 -8.60 21.67
N SER A 92 -6.19 -8.93 21.72
CA SER A 92 -5.65 -10.21 22.17
C SER A 92 -4.55 -9.99 23.21
N PRO A 93 -4.13 -11.05 23.95
CA PRO A 93 -2.87 -11.06 24.66
C PRO A 93 -1.68 -10.85 23.71
N VAL A 94 -0.50 -10.51 24.29
CA VAL A 94 0.75 -10.47 23.53
C VAL A 94 1.34 -11.87 23.47
N LEU A 95 1.71 -12.33 22.29
CA LEU A 95 2.52 -13.53 22.08
C LEU A 95 3.99 -13.17 22.17
N ARG A 96 4.75 -13.91 22.94
CA ARG A 96 6.20 -13.84 22.98
C ARG A 96 6.81 -15.13 22.48
N PHE A 97 7.78 -15.03 21.60
CA PHE A 97 8.45 -16.19 21.02
C PHE A 97 9.90 -16.33 21.54
N GLU A 98 10.30 -17.60 21.74
CA GLU A 98 11.68 -17.99 22.01
C GLU A 98 12.12 -19.08 21.01
N PRO A 99 13.25 -18.93 20.31
CA PRO A 99 14.19 -17.80 20.35
C PRO A 99 13.58 -16.51 19.80
N ALA A 100 13.83 -15.39 20.49
CA ALA A 100 13.39 -14.09 20.01
C ALA A 100 14.08 -13.73 18.69
N ASN A 101 13.34 -13.10 17.77
CA ASN A 101 13.83 -12.67 16.46
C ASN A 101 14.36 -13.82 15.56
N LEU A 102 13.92 -15.05 15.77
CA LEU A 102 14.28 -16.17 14.89
C LEU A 102 13.82 -15.85 13.46
N ALA A 103 14.77 -15.64 12.54
CA ALA A 103 14.48 -15.45 11.14
C ALA A 103 14.04 -16.76 10.49
N LEU A 104 13.01 -16.68 9.65
CA LEU A 104 12.44 -17.81 8.91
C LEU A 104 12.75 -17.66 7.43
N ALA A 105 13.30 -18.71 6.82
CA ALA A 105 13.59 -18.72 5.38
C ALA A 105 12.31 -18.76 4.53
N VAL A 106 11.24 -19.37 5.07
CA VAL A 106 9.89 -19.34 4.52
C VAL A 106 8.97 -18.81 5.63
N PRO A 107 8.11 -17.81 5.36
CA PRO A 107 7.25 -17.22 6.38
C PRO A 107 6.35 -18.24 7.05
N ALA A 108 6.13 -18.11 8.35
CA ALA A 108 5.13 -18.87 9.07
C ALA A 108 3.79 -18.15 9.07
N GLU A 109 2.69 -18.89 8.92
CA GLU A 109 1.34 -18.37 9.12
C GLU A 109 0.99 -18.38 10.61
N VAL A 110 0.58 -17.25 11.14
CA VAL A 110 0.07 -17.10 12.51
C VAL A 110 -1.44 -16.88 12.44
N ARG A 111 -2.19 -17.72 13.14
CA ARG A 111 -3.65 -17.61 13.31
C ARG A 111 -3.93 -17.31 14.76
N MET A 112 -4.37 -16.10 15.05
CA MET A 112 -4.48 -15.58 16.41
C MET A 112 -5.92 -15.18 16.74
N PRO A 113 -6.61 -15.90 17.64
CA PRO A 113 -7.94 -15.49 18.10
C PRO A 113 -7.88 -14.19 18.90
N PHE A 114 -8.90 -13.35 18.76
CA PHE A 114 -9.00 -12.07 19.45
C PHE A 114 -10.43 -11.79 19.95
N ARG A 115 -10.56 -10.73 20.76
CA ARG A 115 -11.84 -10.20 21.22
C ARG A 115 -11.86 -8.70 21.03
N GLY A 116 -12.57 -8.22 20.04
CA GLY A 116 -12.66 -6.81 19.70
C GLY A 116 -13.43 -6.61 18.42
N ASP A 117 -13.41 -5.40 17.91
CA ASP A 117 -14.04 -5.08 16.63
C ASP A 117 -13.18 -5.66 15.50
N ALA A 118 -13.78 -6.51 14.66
CA ALA A 118 -13.09 -7.15 13.56
C ALA A 118 -12.67 -6.15 12.46
N VAL A 119 -13.42 -5.07 12.29
CA VAL A 119 -13.13 -4.00 11.33
C VAL A 119 -11.88 -3.22 11.72
N LEU A 120 -11.64 -3.07 13.03
CA LEU A 120 -10.48 -2.34 13.57
C LEU A 120 -9.27 -3.25 13.88
N ALA A 121 -9.42 -4.58 13.72
CA ALA A 121 -8.42 -5.54 14.15
C ALA A 121 -7.28 -5.67 13.14
N ASN A 122 -6.06 -5.40 13.60
CA ASN A 122 -4.82 -5.66 12.88
C ASN A 122 -3.84 -6.44 13.76
N ALA A 123 -2.97 -7.22 13.14
CA ALA A 123 -1.83 -7.81 13.84
C ALA A 123 -0.72 -6.76 13.97
N PHE A 124 -0.13 -6.68 15.14
CA PHE A 124 1.01 -5.83 15.45
C PHE A 124 2.21 -6.70 15.84
N VAL A 125 3.35 -6.46 15.24
CA VAL A 125 4.59 -7.23 15.45
C VAL A 125 5.68 -6.29 15.95
N ALA A 126 6.40 -6.71 17.00
CA ALA A 126 7.48 -5.93 17.60
C ALA A 126 8.57 -5.59 16.58
N ASN A 127 9.06 -4.35 16.60
CA ASN A 127 10.16 -3.90 15.78
C ASN A 127 11.47 -4.62 16.15
N ALA A 128 12.37 -4.80 15.19
CA ALA A 128 13.63 -5.52 15.38
C ALA A 128 14.53 -4.90 16.45
N ASN A 129 14.45 -3.59 16.60
CA ASN A 129 15.25 -2.79 17.56
C ASN A 129 14.58 -2.61 18.93
N GLY A 130 13.42 -3.24 19.18
CA GLY A 130 12.71 -3.16 20.46
C GLY A 130 11.94 -1.86 20.69
N GLY A 131 11.84 -0.98 19.68
CA GLY A 131 11.22 0.35 19.78
C GLY A 131 9.71 0.37 19.54
N GLY A 132 8.95 -0.66 19.92
CA GLY A 132 7.49 -0.68 19.78
C GLY A 132 7.00 -1.77 18.83
N PHE A 133 5.78 -1.60 18.31
CA PHE A 133 5.10 -2.55 17.43
C PHE A 133 4.72 -1.86 16.13
N ALA A 134 4.82 -2.58 15.02
CA ALA A 134 4.35 -2.15 13.71
C ALA A 134 3.21 -3.06 13.24
N PRO A 135 2.20 -2.49 12.54
CA PRO A 135 1.11 -3.29 11.97
C PRO A 135 1.62 -4.24 10.88
N ARG A 136 0.86 -5.31 10.66
CA ARG A 136 1.10 -6.29 9.58
C ARG A 136 -0.17 -6.53 8.81
N ALA A 137 -0.05 -6.80 7.52
CA ALA A 137 -1.16 -7.28 6.71
C ALA A 137 -1.86 -8.42 7.42
N THR A 138 -3.15 -8.26 7.63
CA THR A 138 -3.94 -9.16 8.46
C THR A 138 -5.24 -9.48 7.74
N ARG A 139 -5.46 -10.77 7.47
CA ARG A 139 -6.77 -11.26 7.04
C ARG A 139 -7.58 -11.61 8.28
N ILE A 140 -8.79 -11.10 8.37
CA ILE A 140 -9.71 -11.43 9.47
C ILE A 140 -10.65 -12.54 9.01
N GLU A 141 -10.68 -13.62 9.77
CA GLU A 141 -11.58 -14.75 9.58
C GLU A 141 -12.44 -14.90 10.87
N ASP A 142 -13.62 -14.33 10.85
CA ASP A 142 -14.53 -14.20 12.01
C ASP A 142 -13.84 -13.49 13.19
N ASP A 143 -13.37 -14.21 14.20
CA ASP A 143 -12.68 -13.72 15.40
C ASP A 143 -11.22 -14.20 15.47
N VAL A 144 -10.63 -14.54 14.31
CA VAL A 144 -9.23 -14.96 14.16
C VAL A 144 -8.53 -14.05 13.17
N ALA A 145 -7.46 -13.43 13.59
CA ALA A 145 -6.54 -12.69 12.72
C ALA A 145 -5.48 -13.63 12.15
N VAL A 146 -5.26 -13.58 10.85
CA VAL A 146 -4.31 -14.42 10.12
C VAL A 146 -3.26 -13.52 9.47
N PHE A 147 -1.99 -13.73 9.79
CA PHE A 147 -0.89 -12.95 9.24
C PHE A 147 0.38 -13.77 9.08
N GLU A 148 1.31 -13.29 8.25
CA GLU A 148 2.60 -13.93 8.02
C GLU A 148 3.70 -13.38 8.93
N ALA A 149 4.53 -14.27 9.44
CA ALA A 149 5.71 -13.96 10.24
C ALA A 149 6.98 -14.41 9.51
N ARG A 150 7.80 -13.47 9.03
CA ARG A 150 9.16 -13.75 8.48
C ARG A 150 10.22 -13.91 9.55
N SER A 151 9.91 -13.46 10.77
CA SER A 151 10.71 -13.68 11.97
C SER A 151 9.79 -13.78 13.17
N LEU A 152 10.15 -14.63 14.14
CA LEU A 152 9.37 -14.80 15.37
C LEU A 152 9.66 -13.64 16.31
N ARG A 153 8.73 -12.70 16.40
CA ARG A 153 8.77 -11.54 17.30
C ARG A 153 7.49 -11.47 18.11
N SER A 154 7.55 -10.77 19.25
CA SER A 154 6.33 -10.51 20.01
C SER A 154 5.27 -9.89 19.12
N SER A 155 4.04 -10.39 19.22
CA SER A 155 2.93 -9.96 18.38
C SER A 155 1.61 -10.02 19.16
N PHE A 156 0.66 -9.19 18.75
CA PHE A 156 -0.71 -9.18 19.28
C PHE A 156 -1.68 -8.72 18.19
N VAL A 157 -2.97 -8.95 18.40
CA VAL A 157 -4.05 -8.38 17.58
C VAL A 157 -4.65 -7.21 18.34
N GLY A 158 -4.86 -6.10 17.67
CA GLY A 158 -5.39 -4.90 18.29
C GLY A 158 -5.64 -3.80 17.28
N THR A 159 -5.70 -2.56 17.74
CA THR A 159 -5.84 -1.37 16.92
C THR A 159 -4.88 -0.28 17.39
N ALA A 160 -4.46 0.57 16.48
CA ALA A 160 -3.83 1.84 16.82
C ALA A 160 -4.93 2.85 17.12
N CYS A 161 -4.82 3.56 18.21
CA CYS A 161 -5.80 4.56 18.57
C CYS A 161 -5.21 5.70 19.41
N GLU A 162 -5.75 6.89 19.21
CA GLU A 162 -5.50 8.03 20.09
C GLU A 162 -6.66 8.16 21.09
N GLY A 163 -6.33 8.14 22.40
CA GLY A 163 -7.31 8.38 23.47
C GLY A 163 -8.29 7.25 23.74
N ALA A 164 -9.46 7.59 24.31
CA ALA A 164 -10.44 6.64 24.82
C ALA A 164 -11.40 6.04 23.77
N SER A 165 -11.39 6.54 22.56
CA SER A 165 -12.17 6.03 21.44
C SER A 165 -11.25 5.65 20.29
N CYS A 166 -11.16 4.37 19.97
CA CYS A 166 -10.49 3.90 18.77
C CYS A 166 -11.41 4.13 17.56
N VAL A 167 -11.60 5.37 17.20
CA VAL A 167 -12.23 5.78 15.95
C VAL A 167 -11.13 6.50 15.20
N CYS A 168 -10.83 6.09 13.97
CA CYS A 168 -9.97 6.91 13.13
C CYS A 168 -10.66 8.25 12.93
N GLU A 169 -9.97 9.31 13.29
CA GLU A 169 -10.47 10.65 13.00
C GLU A 169 -10.54 10.80 11.48
N PRO A 170 -11.65 11.31 10.93
CA PRO A 170 -11.71 11.66 9.51
C PRO A 170 -10.57 12.60 9.14
N ILE A 171 -9.95 12.36 7.99
CA ILE A 171 -8.89 13.25 7.48
C ILE A 171 -9.46 14.12 6.38
N SER A 172 -9.48 15.43 6.60
CA SER A 172 -10.00 16.39 5.63
C SER A 172 -8.92 17.01 4.72
N ALA A 173 -7.64 16.69 4.94
CA ALA A 173 -6.53 17.19 4.14
C ALA A 173 -5.81 16.07 3.40
N LEU A 174 -5.53 16.28 2.11
CA LEU A 174 -4.81 15.34 1.24
C LEU A 174 -3.54 16.00 0.69
N ASP A 175 -2.41 15.32 0.79
CA ASP A 175 -1.17 15.63 0.08
C ASP A 175 -0.89 14.49 -0.92
N LEU A 176 -1.04 14.76 -2.23
CA LEU A 176 -0.84 13.79 -3.31
C LEU A 176 0.42 14.13 -4.10
N LEU A 177 1.42 13.25 -4.06
CA LEU A 177 2.57 13.31 -4.96
C LEU A 177 2.29 12.45 -6.21
N VAL A 178 2.41 13.04 -7.39
CA VAL A 178 2.44 12.31 -8.66
C VAL A 178 3.91 12.15 -9.07
N VAL A 179 4.36 10.92 -9.23
CA VAL A 179 5.67 10.57 -9.73
C VAL A 179 5.51 10.14 -11.18
N MET A 180 5.88 11.04 -12.08
CA MET A 180 5.67 10.90 -13.51
C MET A 180 6.95 10.45 -14.19
N ASP A 181 6.87 9.36 -14.89
CA ASP A 181 7.92 8.96 -15.81
C ASP A 181 7.95 9.94 -17.01
N ASP A 182 9.09 10.55 -17.24
CA ASP A 182 9.36 11.49 -18.31
C ASP A 182 10.34 10.93 -19.37
N SER A 183 10.47 9.60 -19.43
CA SER A 183 11.18 8.90 -20.49
C SER A 183 10.47 9.07 -21.84
N ASN A 184 11.19 8.74 -22.92
CA ASN A 184 10.71 9.00 -24.27
C ASN A 184 9.46 8.20 -24.68
N SER A 185 9.16 7.09 -24.01
CA SER A 185 8.01 6.22 -24.27
C SER A 185 6.68 6.78 -23.74
N MET A 186 6.70 7.72 -22.79
CA MET A 186 5.57 8.12 -21.96
C MET A 186 4.66 9.21 -22.54
N PHE A 187 4.83 9.59 -23.81
CA PHE A 187 4.09 10.75 -24.37
C PHE A 187 2.55 10.53 -24.39
N GLU A 188 2.12 9.35 -24.83
CA GLU A 188 0.72 8.98 -24.93
C GLU A 188 0.08 8.77 -23.55
N GLU A 189 0.80 8.13 -22.64
CA GLU A 189 0.38 7.81 -21.26
C GLU A 189 0.17 9.09 -20.45
N GLN A 190 1.10 10.04 -20.55
CA GLN A 190 0.94 11.35 -19.91
C GLN A 190 -0.30 12.10 -20.46
N ALA A 191 -0.60 11.97 -21.75
CA ALA A 191 -1.78 12.59 -22.34
C ALA A 191 -3.08 11.94 -21.83
N LEU A 192 -3.11 10.61 -21.68
CA LEU A 192 -4.23 9.87 -21.09
C LEU A 192 -4.46 10.28 -19.64
N LEU A 193 -3.41 10.32 -18.82
CA LEU A 193 -3.53 10.72 -17.43
C LEU A 193 -4.09 12.14 -17.30
N ARG A 194 -3.55 13.10 -18.06
CA ARG A 194 -4.02 14.49 -18.02
C ARG A 194 -5.50 14.63 -18.40
N ALA A 195 -6.04 13.73 -19.21
CA ALA A 195 -7.45 13.73 -19.56
C ALA A 195 -8.34 13.31 -18.38
N GLU A 196 -7.85 12.41 -17.51
CA GLU A 196 -8.61 11.85 -16.38
C GLU A 196 -8.44 12.65 -15.08
N LEU A 197 -7.28 13.29 -14.87
CA LEU A 197 -7.00 14.06 -13.64
C LEU A 197 -8.09 15.08 -13.25
N PRO A 198 -8.72 15.83 -14.18
CA PRO A 198 -9.80 16.74 -13.82
C PRO A 198 -11.01 16.05 -13.17
N GLY A 199 -11.33 14.82 -13.61
CA GLY A 199 -12.38 13.99 -13.00
C GLY A 199 -12.01 13.60 -11.58
N LEU A 200 -10.82 13.03 -11.40
CA LEU A 200 -10.29 12.64 -10.10
C LEU A 200 -10.37 13.80 -9.08
N PHE A 201 -9.85 14.97 -9.44
CA PHE A 201 -9.81 16.08 -8.49
C PHE A 201 -11.17 16.69 -8.18
N ARG A 202 -12.09 16.68 -9.14
CA ARG A 202 -13.49 17.07 -8.87
C ARG A 202 -14.15 16.07 -7.92
N ALA A 203 -13.95 14.77 -8.13
CA ALA A 203 -14.46 13.74 -7.26
C ALA A 203 -13.91 13.88 -5.82
N LEU A 204 -12.61 14.10 -5.65
CA LEU A 204 -11.99 14.31 -4.34
C LEU A 204 -12.49 15.59 -3.63
N ALA A 205 -12.77 16.64 -4.39
CA ALA A 205 -13.27 17.92 -3.87
C ALA A 205 -14.76 17.90 -3.52
N SER A 206 -15.58 17.15 -4.26
CA SER A 206 -17.05 17.08 -4.08
C SER A 206 -17.51 15.85 -3.32
N GLY A 207 -16.75 14.76 -3.36
CA GLY A 207 -17.17 13.42 -2.92
C GLY A 207 -18.14 12.74 -3.89
N ASP A 208 -18.37 13.32 -5.07
CA ASP A 208 -19.22 12.83 -6.16
C ASP A 208 -18.31 12.09 -7.17
N LEU A 209 -18.31 10.77 -7.09
CA LEU A 209 -17.37 9.93 -7.86
C LEU A 209 -17.81 9.77 -9.32
N ASP A 210 -19.12 9.74 -9.60
CA ASP A 210 -19.66 9.49 -10.93
C ASP A 210 -20.17 10.74 -11.64
N GLY A 211 -20.15 11.90 -10.97
CA GLY A 211 -20.53 13.21 -11.54
C GLY A 211 -22.04 13.41 -11.67
N ASP A 212 -22.86 12.65 -10.94
CA ASP A 212 -24.32 12.75 -10.99
C ASP A 212 -24.91 13.85 -10.09
N GLY A 213 -24.07 14.50 -9.28
CA GLY A 213 -24.42 15.57 -8.34
C GLY A 213 -24.79 15.06 -6.96
N THR A 214 -24.65 13.76 -6.70
CA THR A 214 -24.82 13.13 -5.39
C THR A 214 -23.42 12.92 -4.78
N GLN A 215 -23.29 13.09 -3.47
CA GLN A 215 -22.05 12.77 -2.77
C GLN A 215 -22.10 11.32 -2.29
N GLU A 216 -21.26 10.44 -2.84
CA GLU A 216 -21.13 9.02 -2.45
C GLU A 216 -20.13 8.80 -1.34
N VAL A 217 -19.08 9.64 -1.28
CA VAL A 217 -17.94 9.45 -0.38
C VAL A 217 -17.57 10.76 0.33
N ALA A 218 -16.71 10.66 1.34
CA ALA A 218 -16.17 11.83 2.01
C ALA A 218 -15.31 12.67 1.05
N SER A 219 -15.51 13.99 1.05
CA SER A 219 -14.70 14.95 0.30
C SER A 219 -13.58 15.50 1.16
N PHE A 220 -12.52 16.00 0.50
CA PHE A 220 -11.43 16.69 1.19
C PHE A 220 -11.70 18.20 1.27
N GLU A 221 -11.46 18.78 2.44
CA GLU A 221 -11.52 20.23 2.64
C GLU A 221 -10.31 20.93 2.05
N SER A 222 -9.14 20.27 2.03
CA SER A 222 -7.90 20.82 1.51
C SER A 222 -7.10 19.76 0.76
N VAL A 223 -6.69 20.06 -0.47
CA VAL A 223 -5.92 19.14 -1.33
C VAL A 223 -4.66 19.85 -1.83
N ARG A 224 -3.49 19.22 -1.65
CA ARG A 224 -2.24 19.60 -2.30
C ARG A 224 -1.81 18.53 -3.28
N VAL A 225 -1.37 18.96 -4.46
CA VAL A 225 -0.81 18.07 -5.48
C VAL A 225 0.52 18.60 -5.96
N GLY A 226 1.56 17.79 -5.78
CA GLY A 226 2.88 18.03 -6.32
C GLY A 226 3.21 16.99 -7.40
N VAL A 227 4.02 17.37 -8.37
CA VAL A 227 4.47 16.46 -9.44
C VAL A 227 5.99 16.46 -9.44
N VAL A 228 6.58 15.26 -9.48
CA VAL A 228 8.02 15.05 -9.71
C VAL A 228 8.19 14.06 -10.84
N THR A 229 9.38 14.00 -11.43
CA THR A 229 9.69 13.00 -12.44
C THR A 229 10.48 11.83 -11.85
N THR A 230 10.61 10.75 -12.62
CA THR A 230 11.48 9.61 -12.28
C THR A 230 12.96 9.89 -12.53
N ASP A 231 13.30 11.03 -13.17
CA ASP A 231 14.65 11.41 -13.56
C ASP A 231 15.48 11.89 -12.37
N LEU A 232 16.34 11.03 -11.88
CA LEU A 232 17.38 11.35 -10.89
C LEU A 232 18.79 11.33 -11.52
N GLY A 233 18.88 11.31 -12.85
CA GLY A 233 20.10 11.31 -13.65
C GLY A 233 20.92 10.03 -13.54
N ALA A 234 22.02 10.00 -14.26
CA ALA A 234 22.98 8.89 -14.25
C ALA A 234 24.28 9.23 -13.47
N GLY A 235 24.21 10.21 -12.58
CA GLY A 235 25.38 10.69 -11.83
C GLY A 235 26.48 11.24 -12.74
N ALA A 236 27.71 10.72 -12.58
CA ALA A 236 28.85 11.11 -13.42
C ALA A 236 28.96 10.31 -14.74
N ALA A 237 28.09 9.31 -14.94
CA ALA A 237 28.11 8.50 -16.15
C ALA A 237 27.55 9.28 -17.34
N SER A 238 28.22 9.20 -18.50
CA SER A 238 27.71 9.76 -19.76
C SER A 238 26.79 8.74 -20.41
N VAL A 239 25.50 9.00 -20.35
CA VAL A 239 24.44 8.15 -20.92
C VAL A 239 23.65 8.99 -21.93
N PRO A 240 23.49 8.54 -23.18
CA PRO A 240 22.89 9.37 -24.24
C PRO A 240 21.48 9.88 -23.93
N THR A 241 20.71 9.15 -23.15
CA THR A 241 19.34 9.53 -22.72
C THR A 241 19.30 10.29 -21.40
N CYS A 242 20.45 10.50 -20.73
CA CYS A 242 20.59 11.18 -19.45
C CYS A 242 21.62 12.31 -19.50
N ASP A 243 22.00 12.80 -20.68
CA ASP A 243 23.09 13.76 -20.91
C ASP A 243 22.67 15.23 -20.63
N GLY A 244 21.84 15.49 -19.65
CA GLY A 244 21.49 16.84 -19.21
C GLY A 244 22.23 17.22 -17.91
N PRO A 245 22.66 18.49 -17.75
CA PRO A 245 23.12 18.97 -16.45
C PRO A 245 21.97 19.15 -15.45
N SER A 246 20.76 18.93 -15.86
CA SER A 246 19.53 19.05 -15.06
C SER A 246 18.89 17.69 -14.88
N THR A 247 19.28 17.01 -13.84
CA THR A 247 18.43 16.02 -13.22
C THR A 247 17.31 16.78 -12.53
N ASP A 248 16.12 16.21 -12.48
CA ASP A 248 15.00 16.82 -11.74
C ASP A 248 15.16 16.66 -10.23
N ASP A 249 15.97 15.69 -9.83
CA ASP A 249 16.37 15.44 -8.44
C ASP A 249 15.19 15.47 -7.46
N GLY A 250 14.02 14.97 -7.89
CA GLY A 250 12.82 14.93 -7.06
C GLY A 250 12.25 16.31 -6.68
N VAL A 251 12.69 17.38 -7.33
CA VAL A 251 12.14 18.73 -7.11
C VAL A 251 10.77 18.83 -7.75
N LEU A 252 9.80 19.39 -7.03
CA LEU A 252 8.45 19.59 -7.52
C LEU A 252 8.42 20.49 -8.76
N LEU A 253 7.72 20.05 -9.80
CA LEU A 253 7.60 20.79 -11.05
C LEU A 253 6.69 22.00 -10.89
N THR A 254 7.14 23.15 -11.42
CA THR A 254 6.38 24.40 -11.40
C THR A 254 5.81 24.76 -12.77
N ALA A 255 6.15 24.02 -13.84
CA ALA A 255 5.75 24.36 -15.19
C ALA A 255 5.56 23.09 -16.03
N SER A 256 4.76 23.24 -17.10
CA SER A 256 4.70 22.24 -18.16
C SER A 256 6.02 22.18 -18.92
N ARG A 257 6.47 20.99 -19.24
CA ARG A 257 7.61 20.71 -20.13
C ARG A 257 7.18 20.31 -21.53
N ASP A 258 5.89 20.13 -21.74
CA ASP A 258 5.29 19.87 -23.04
C ASP A 258 4.66 21.16 -23.58
N ALA A 259 5.31 21.76 -24.58
CA ALA A 259 4.85 22.98 -25.22
C ALA A 259 3.53 22.82 -26.00
N SER A 260 3.07 21.61 -26.25
CA SER A 260 1.79 21.34 -26.90
C SER A 260 0.59 21.52 -25.97
N VAL A 261 0.80 21.51 -24.65
CA VAL A 261 -0.26 21.67 -23.66
C VAL A 261 -0.65 23.14 -23.54
N MET A 262 -1.86 23.43 -23.98
CA MET A 262 -2.38 24.79 -24.04
C MET A 262 -2.87 25.27 -22.67
N GLY A 263 -2.74 26.57 -22.44
CA GLY A 263 -3.26 27.21 -21.24
C GLY A 263 -2.29 27.25 -20.07
N CYS A 264 -1.12 26.64 -20.19
CA CYS A 264 -0.09 26.69 -19.14
C CYS A 264 0.66 28.04 -19.17
N PRO A 265 0.99 28.63 -18.01
CA PRO A 265 1.75 29.87 -17.95
C PRO A 265 3.19 29.64 -18.44
N THR A 266 3.68 30.53 -19.31
CA THR A 266 5.01 30.42 -19.92
C THR A 266 6.19 30.54 -18.93
N GLY A 267 5.94 31.10 -17.74
CA GLY A 267 6.94 31.23 -16.67
C GLY A 267 6.76 30.20 -15.54
N GLY A 268 5.79 29.27 -15.70
CA GLY A 268 5.42 28.35 -14.63
C GLY A 268 4.52 29.02 -13.58
N PHE A 269 4.23 28.25 -12.54
CA PHE A 269 3.47 28.69 -11.37
C PHE A 269 4.43 29.18 -10.26
N ASP A 270 3.98 30.13 -9.45
CA ASP A 270 4.76 30.65 -8.31
C ASP A 270 4.88 29.60 -7.17
N SER A 271 3.86 28.74 -7.01
CA SER A 271 3.86 27.64 -6.04
C SER A 271 4.43 26.38 -6.68
N PRO A 272 5.27 25.60 -5.96
CA PRO A 272 5.79 24.32 -6.45
C PRO A 272 4.75 23.18 -6.40
N PHE A 273 3.58 23.42 -5.84
CA PHE A 273 2.45 22.47 -5.82
C PHE A 273 1.14 23.23 -6.01
N ALA A 274 0.15 22.54 -6.60
CA ALA A 274 -1.22 23.03 -6.68
C ALA A 274 -1.91 22.88 -5.31
N GLU A 275 -2.76 23.83 -4.96
CA GLU A 275 -3.50 23.82 -3.70
C GLU A 275 -4.97 24.17 -3.96
N TYR A 276 -5.87 23.41 -3.33
CA TYR A 276 -7.31 23.61 -3.33
C TYR A 276 -7.81 23.66 -1.89
N GLU A 277 -8.71 24.61 -1.62
CA GLU A 277 -9.39 24.74 -0.33
C GLU A 277 -10.92 24.80 -0.59
N ALA A 278 -11.69 24.01 0.16
CA ALA A 278 -13.14 23.90 -0.04
C ALA A 278 -13.91 25.20 0.27
N ASP A 279 -13.33 26.12 1.03
CA ASP A 279 -13.88 27.45 1.30
C ASP A 279 -13.68 28.43 0.13
N ASP A 280 -12.84 28.08 -0.87
CA ASP A 280 -12.73 28.78 -2.16
C ASP A 280 -13.04 27.84 -3.35
N PRO A 281 -14.30 27.45 -3.55
CA PRO A 281 -14.65 26.54 -4.65
C PRO A 281 -14.42 27.15 -6.05
N ALA A 282 -14.27 28.46 -6.17
CA ALA A 282 -13.88 29.11 -7.41
C ALA A 282 -12.42 28.83 -7.81
N GLY A 283 -11.59 28.44 -6.86
CA GLY A 283 -10.20 28.06 -7.09
C GLY A 283 -10.02 26.69 -7.76
N LEU A 284 -11.05 25.83 -7.80
CA LEU A 284 -10.95 24.46 -8.31
C LEU A 284 -10.46 24.37 -9.75
N ASP A 285 -10.96 25.21 -10.66
CA ASP A 285 -10.51 25.18 -12.05
C ASP A 285 -9.03 25.61 -12.20
N GLY A 286 -8.58 26.58 -11.40
CA GLY A 286 -7.17 26.99 -11.34
C GLY A 286 -6.26 25.90 -10.79
N PHE A 287 -6.71 25.22 -9.75
CA PHE A 287 -6.04 24.06 -9.18
C PHE A 287 -5.89 22.92 -10.19
N VAL A 288 -7.00 22.53 -10.86
CA VAL A 288 -7.00 21.49 -11.88
C VAL A 288 -6.06 21.86 -13.04
N GLN A 289 -6.07 23.14 -13.47
CA GLN A 289 -5.14 23.62 -14.51
C GLN A 289 -3.69 23.53 -14.07
N HIS A 290 -3.37 23.88 -12.83
CA HIS A 290 -2.01 23.80 -12.29
C HIS A 290 -1.51 22.35 -12.35
N VAL A 291 -2.29 21.39 -11.85
CA VAL A 291 -1.93 19.97 -11.89
C VAL A 291 -1.79 19.45 -13.32
N ALA A 292 -2.73 19.78 -14.20
CA ALA A 292 -2.67 19.37 -15.61
C ALA A 292 -1.42 19.89 -16.33
N CYS A 293 -0.99 21.12 -16.01
CA CYS A 293 0.23 21.69 -16.57
C CYS A 293 1.50 21.02 -16.01
N THR A 294 1.60 20.81 -14.72
CA THR A 294 2.79 20.20 -14.10
C THR A 294 2.89 18.71 -14.40
N SER A 295 1.75 18.01 -14.58
CA SER A 295 1.74 16.60 -15.02
C SER A 295 2.15 16.41 -16.49
N ALA A 296 2.31 17.48 -17.26
CA ALA A 296 2.95 17.44 -18.57
C ALA A 296 4.48 17.50 -18.40
N ALA A 297 5.05 16.44 -17.88
CA ALA A 297 6.45 16.34 -17.48
C ALA A 297 7.42 16.29 -18.69
N GLY A 298 6.88 16.11 -19.90
CA GLY A 298 7.71 15.95 -21.11
C GLY A 298 8.17 14.50 -21.31
N ASN A 299 9.03 14.29 -22.29
CA ASN A 299 9.52 12.97 -22.68
C ASN A 299 11.02 12.99 -23.00
N SER A 300 11.78 13.77 -22.28
CA SER A 300 13.22 13.94 -22.50
C SER A 300 14.04 13.65 -21.23
N GLY A 301 13.43 12.95 -20.27
CA GLY A 301 14.07 12.49 -19.05
C GLY A 301 15.06 11.36 -19.27
N CYS A 302 15.73 10.99 -18.19
CA CYS A 302 16.69 9.90 -18.18
C CYS A 302 15.96 8.55 -18.33
N GLY A 303 16.37 7.71 -19.26
CA GLY A 303 15.81 6.36 -19.46
C GLY A 303 16.30 5.33 -18.42
N PHE A 304 16.57 5.78 -17.20
CA PHE A 304 16.74 4.95 -16.01
C PHE A 304 15.75 5.44 -14.96
N GLU A 305 14.54 4.95 -15.08
CA GLU A 305 13.42 5.35 -14.26
C GLU A 305 13.64 4.87 -12.82
N ARG A 306 13.56 5.81 -11.87
CA ARG A 306 13.72 5.53 -10.42
C ARG A 306 12.53 6.04 -9.63
N PRO A 307 11.31 5.59 -9.94
CA PRO A 307 10.09 6.14 -9.34
C PRO A 307 10.08 6.04 -7.81
N LEU A 308 10.47 4.89 -7.24
CA LEU A 308 10.48 4.71 -5.79
C LEU A 308 11.52 5.61 -5.10
N GLU A 309 12.71 5.75 -5.70
CA GLU A 309 13.75 6.64 -5.17
C GLU A 309 13.37 8.12 -5.34
N ALA A 310 12.72 8.49 -6.46
CA ALA A 310 12.24 9.85 -6.69
C ALA A 310 11.22 10.27 -5.62
N ALA A 311 10.26 9.40 -5.29
CA ALA A 311 9.33 9.64 -4.18
C ALA A 311 10.06 9.79 -2.84
N ARG A 312 11.02 8.91 -2.52
CA ARG A 312 11.84 9.01 -1.30
C ARG A 312 12.61 10.33 -1.23
N PHE A 313 13.22 10.72 -2.36
CA PHE A 313 14.00 11.94 -2.45
C PHE A 313 13.13 13.17 -2.22
N ALA A 314 11.98 13.20 -2.88
CA ALA A 314 11.05 14.33 -2.84
C ALA A 314 10.40 14.54 -1.47
N LEU A 315 10.03 13.45 -0.79
CA LEU A 315 9.14 13.49 0.39
C LEU A 315 9.88 13.39 1.72
N SER A 316 11.04 12.70 1.77
CA SER A 316 11.73 12.45 3.03
C SER A 316 12.35 13.73 3.60
N PRO A 317 12.15 14.03 4.89
CA PRO A 317 12.85 15.12 5.56
C PRO A 317 14.25 14.69 6.03
N THR A 318 15.11 15.65 6.30
CA THR A 318 16.47 15.41 6.83
C THR A 318 16.48 15.10 8.33
N ALA A 319 15.36 15.29 9.02
CA ALA A 319 15.16 15.00 10.42
C ALA A 319 13.68 14.67 10.70
N PRO A 320 13.35 13.99 11.83
CA PRO A 320 11.96 13.75 12.21
C PRO A 320 11.14 15.04 12.26
N THR A 321 9.91 14.96 11.75
CA THR A 321 8.93 16.06 11.68
C THR A 321 7.60 15.60 12.29
N GLY A 322 6.60 16.49 12.34
CA GLY A 322 5.25 16.12 12.80
C GLY A 322 4.56 15.08 11.94
N TRP A 323 4.89 15.02 10.65
CA TRP A 323 4.28 14.03 9.71
C TRP A 323 5.04 12.71 9.60
N THR A 324 6.18 12.52 10.26
CA THR A 324 6.94 11.28 10.20
C THR A 324 6.53 10.30 11.30
N ALA A 325 6.71 9.01 11.04
CA ALA A 325 6.46 7.96 12.02
C ALA A 325 7.35 8.12 13.27
N PRO A 326 6.88 7.73 14.45
CA PRO A 326 7.72 7.66 15.64
C PRO A 326 8.96 6.80 15.38
N GLY A 327 10.14 7.36 15.66
CA GLY A 327 11.42 6.69 15.41
C GLY A 327 11.89 6.77 13.95
N TYR A 328 11.33 7.69 13.17
CA TYR A 328 11.78 7.95 11.81
C TYR A 328 13.30 8.13 11.75
N VAL A 329 13.90 7.49 10.75
CA VAL A 329 15.31 7.63 10.42
C VAL A 329 15.39 8.15 9.00
N THR A 330 16.11 9.26 8.81
CA THR A 330 16.36 9.81 7.46
C THR A 330 16.93 8.71 6.55
N PRO A 331 16.30 8.41 5.40
CA PRO A 331 16.78 7.37 4.52
C PRO A 331 18.12 7.74 3.91
N MET A 332 18.99 6.74 3.74
CA MET A 332 20.15 6.88 2.89
C MET A 332 19.71 6.81 1.43
N LEU A 333 19.99 7.85 0.67
CA LEU A 333 19.69 7.94 -0.76
C LEU A 333 20.91 7.56 -1.60
N ALA A 334 20.68 7.32 -2.89
CA ALA A 334 21.73 7.02 -3.83
C ALA A 334 22.86 8.07 -3.78
N ASP A 335 24.11 7.62 -3.92
CA ASP A 335 25.29 8.48 -3.89
C ASP A 335 25.43 9.34 -2.61
N GLY A 336 24.73 8.98 -1.52
CA GLY A 336 24.80 9.68 -0.23
C GLY A 336 24.15 11.07 -0.22
N ARG A 337 23.27 11.36 -1.17
CA ARG A 337 22.53 12.64 -1.23
C ARG A 337 21.55 12.75 -0.07
N ALA A 338 21.33 13.97 0.41
CA ALA A 338 20.30 14.25 1.41
C ALA A 338 18.93 14.40 0.75
N PRO A 339 17.84 13.91 1.37
CA PRO A 339 16.48 14.13 0.87
C PRO A 339 16.08 15.61 0.96
N ILE A 340 15.04 15.99 0.25
CA ILE A 340 14.64 17.39 0.05
C ILE A 340 13.22 17.72 0.51
N GLY A 341 12.54 16.81 1.20
CA GLY A 341 11.17 17.03 1.65
C GLY A 341 10.99 18.21 2.60
N ASP A 342 12.01 18.49 3.45
CA ASP A 342 12.09 19.70 4.30
C ASP A 342 13.04 20.76 3.71
N GLY A 343 13.52 20.57 2.48
CA GLY A 343 14.40 21.45 1.71
C GLY A 343 13.69 22.13 0.55
N ALA A 344 14.02 21.74 -0.69
CA ALA A 344 13.44 22.34 -1.90
C ALA A 344 11.91 22.13 -1.99
N ASN A 345 11.39 21.04 -1.44
CA ASN A 345 9.97 20.71 -1.42
C ASN A 345 9.28 21.06 -0.09
N ALA A 346 9.93 21.90 0.74
CA ALA A 346 9.38 22.27 2.05
C ALA A 346 7.98 22.89 1.94
N GLY A 347 7.10 22.48 2.84
CA GLY A 347 5.72 22.95 2.90
C GLY A 347 4.74 22.14 2.04
N PHE A 348 5.21 21.17 1.25
CA PHE A 348 4.31 20.27 0.53
C PHE A 348 3.59 19.31 1.49
N LEU A 349 4.32 18.55 2.30
CA LEU A 349 3.74 17.67 3.30
C LEU A 349 3.25 18.42 4.54
N ARG A 350 2.08 18.05 5.04
CA ARG A 350 1.43 18.62 6.22
C ARG A 350 1.29 17.59 7.33
N ASP A 351 1.30 18.09 8.57
CA ASP A 351 0.91 17.28 9.73
C ASP A 351 -0.58 16.92 9.64
N GLY A 352 -0.91 15.64 9.90
CA GLY A 352 -2.29 15.17 9.96
C GLY A 352 -3.01 15.05 8.62
N SER A 353 -2.32 15.24 7.47
CA SER A 353 -2.89 14.96 6.16
C SER A 353 -2.76 13.49 5.79
N LEU A 354 -3.67 13.00 4.94
CA LEU A 354 -3.48 11.77 4.20
C LEU A 354 -2.36 11.98 3.17
N LEU A 355 -1.39 11.09 3.11
CA LEU A 355 -0.39 11.08 2.04
C LEU A 355 -0.80 10.09 0.96
N ALA A 356 -0.86 10.56 -0.27
CA ALA A 356 -0.97 9.70 -1.43
C ALA A 356 0.26 9.83 -2.33
N VAL A 357 0.69 8.73 -2.94
CA VAL A 357 1.73 8.71 -3.98
C VAL A 357 1.20 7.95 -5.17
N LEU A 358 1.08 8.62 -6.32
CA LEU A 358 0.68 8.03 -7.59
C LEU A 358 1.91 7.90 -8.49
N PHE A 359 2.31 6.69 -8.79
CA PHE A 359 3.35 6.39 -9.76
C PHE A 359 2.75 6.14 -11.15
N VAL A 360 3.35 6.70 -12.19
CA VAL A 360 2.94 6.48 -13.58
C VAL A 360 4.20 6.22 -14.40
N THR A 361 4.40 4.96 -14.80
CA THR A 361 5.58 4.50 -15.55
C THR A 361 5.28 3.21 -16.31
N ASP A 362 5.83 3.06 -17.51
CA ASP A 362 5.75 1.86 -18.32
C ASP A 362 6.91 0.87 -18.07
N GLU A 363 7.84 1.23 -17.15
CA GLU A 363 8.99 0.41 -16.79
C GLU A 363 9.00 0.00 -15.30
N ASP A 364 9.93 -0.88 -14.92
CA ASP A 364 10.15 -1.26 -13.52
C ASP A 364 11.12 -0.29 -12.84
N ASP A 365 11.10 -0.25 -11.52
CA ASP A 365 11.96 0.60 -10.71
C ASP A 365 13.44 0.24 -10.83
N CYS A 366 14.27 1.20 -11.19
CA CYS A 366 15.73 1.12 -11.24
C CYS A 366 16.41 1.97 -10.14
N SER A 367 15.87 1.99 -8.93
CA SER A 367 16.44 2.71 -7.77
C SER A 367 17.80 2.15 -7.38
N ALA A 368 18.85 2.59 -8.09
CA ALA A 368 20.24 2.14 -7.90
C ALA A 368 20.84 2.74 -6.62
N THR A 369 21.64 1.94 -5.89
CA THR A 369 22.35 2.40 -4.69
C THR A 369 23.52 3.33 -5.04
N GLU A 370 24.04 3.22 -6.24
CA GLU A 370 25.12 4.06 -6.76
C GLU A 370 25.00 4.22 -8.28
N SER A 371 25.35 5.39 -8.80
CA SER A 371 25.27 5.72 -10.23
C SER A 371 26.27 4.97 -11.12
N SER A 372 27.26 4.31 -10.53
CA SER A 372 28.23 3.48 -11.26
C SER A 372 27.58 2.30 -12.03
N LEU A 373 26.35 1.88 -11.66
CA LEU A 373 25.56 0.93 -12.46
C LEU A 373 25.38 1.40 -13.90
N PHE A 374 25.28 2.71 -14.13
CA PHE A 374 25.06 3.32 -15.44
C PHE A 374 26.35 3.59 -16.21
N ASP A 375 27.52 3.45 -15.58
CA ASP A 375 28.82 3.64 -16.24
C ASP A 375 29.18 2.41 -17.07
N LEU A 376 29.24 2.59 -18.41
CA LEU A 376 29.64 1.53 -19.33
C LEU A 376 31.10 1.10 -19.14
N SER A 377 31.95 1.92 -18.54
CA SER A 377 33.36 1.61 -18.27
C SER A 377 33.61 0.88 -16.97
N ASP A 378 32.60 0.76 -16.09
CA ASP A 378 32.75 0.06 -14.81
C ASP A 378 32.82 -1.46 -15.02
N ALA A 379 33.95 -2.03 -14.62
CA ALA A 379 34.25 -3.45 -14.82
C ALA A 379 33.31 -4.39 -14.04
N ARG A 380 32.66 -3.91 -12.98
CA ARG A 380 31.68 -4.69 -12.19
C ARG A 380 30.48 -5.11 -13.01
N TYR A 381 30.08 -4.27 -13.96
CA TYR A 381 28.88 -4.45 -14.78
C TYR A 381 29.18 -4.84 -16.24
N ALA A 382 30.46 -5.10 -16.57
CA ALA A 382 30.91 -5.38 -17.94
C ALA A 382 30.30 -6.67 -18.53
N SER A 383 29.79 -7.59 -17.72
CA SER A 383 29.08 -8.81 -18.18
C SER A 383 27.75 -8.50 -18.86
N VAL A 384 27.16 -7.32 -18.60
CA VAL A 384 25.91 -6.85 -19.19
C VAL A 384 26.19 -5.51 -19.88
N PRO A 385 26.56 -5.55 -21.18
CA PRO A 385 26.98 -4.35 -21.89
C PRO A 385 25.83 -3.42 -22.27
N ASP A 386 24.60 -3.95 -22.35
CA ASP A 386 23.42 -3.15 -22.66
C ASP A 386 22.84 -2.52 -21.40
N LEU A 387 22.66 -1.19 -21.41
CA LEU A 387 22.17 -0.45 -20.26
C LEU A 387 20.71 -0.77 -19.93
N ASN A 388 19.86 -1.04 -20.93
CA ASN A 388 18.43 -1.31 -20.73
C ASN A 388 18.15 -2.60 -19.93
N THR A 389 19.14 -3.49 -19.78
CA THR A 389 18.98 -4.73 -19.02
C THR A 389 19.74 -4.73 -17.70
N ARG A 390 20.57 -3.72 -17.42
CA ARG A 390 21.39 -3.68 -16.20
C ARG A 390 20.58 -3.62 -14.92
N CYS A 391 19.53 -2.83 -14.87
CA CYS A 391 18.68 -2.73 -13.68
C CYS A 391 18.03 -4.07 -13.34
N HIS A 392 17.62 -4.84 -14.34
CA HIS A 392 17.11 -6.20 -14.17
C HIS A 392 18.21 -7.18 -13.75
N GLU A 393 19.31 -7.23 -14.46
CA GLU A 393 20.38 -8.23 -14.24
C GLU A 393 21.12 -8.04 -12.91
N PHE A 394 21.24 -6.80 -12.44
CA PHE A 394 21.91 -6.46 -11.18
C PHE A 394 20.96 -6.03 -10.07
N ALA A 395 19.64 -6.32 -10.19
CA ALA A 395 18.63 -5.90 -9.22
C ALA A 395 18.98 -6.28 -7.77
N SER A 396 19.51 -7.48 -7.56
CA SER A 396 19.84 -7.98 -6.22
C SER A 396 21.14 -7.43 -5.61
N SER A 397 21.97 -6.75 -6.42
CA SER A 397 23.31 -6.34 -5.99
C SER A 397 23.60 -4.85 -6.14
N ALA A 398 22.85 -4.14 -6.99
CA ALA A 398 23.08 -2.73 -7.30
C ALA A 398 21.87 -1.83 -7.07
N LEU A 399 20.67 -2.40 -6.83
CA LEU A 399 19.49 -1.62 -6.48
C LEU A 399 19.23 -1.68 -4.98
N PHE A 400 18.55 -0.67 -4.45
CA PHE A 400 17.97 -0.75 -3.11
C PHE A 400 17.03 -1.95 -3.02
N ASP A 401 17.03 -2.67 -1.92
CA ASP A 401 16.03 -3.71 -1.70
C ASP A 401 14.64 -3.08 -1.49
N VAL A 402 13.61 -3.76 -1.95
CA VAL A 402 12.24 -3.29 -1.85
C VAL A 402 11.81 -3.01 -0.41
N PRO A 403 12.14 -3.84 0.62
CA PRO A 403 11.83 -3.52 2.00
C PRO A 403 12.37 -2.17 2.48
N THR A 404 13.59 -1.79 2.10
CA THR A 404 14.18 -0.48 2.44
C THR A 404 13.37 0.67 1.83
N LEU A 405 12.90 0.52 0.59
CA LEU A 405 12.06 1.52 -0.09
C LEU A 405 10.69 1.63 0.61
N VAL A 406 10.08 0.51 0.95
CA VAL A 406 8.81 0.45 1.70
C VAL A 406 8.93 1.09 3.07
N GLU A 407 9.99 0.77 3.84
CA GLU A 407 10.23 1.39 5.15
C GLU A 407 10.36 2.90 5.07
N SER A 408 10.97 3.41 4.01
CA SER A 408 11.10 4.86 3.80
C SER A 408 9.76 5.52 3.52
N LEU A 409 8.89 4.92 2.70
CA LEU A 409 7.57 5.46 2.40
C LEU A 409 6.63 5.39 3.60
N THR A 410 6.57 4.24 4.28
CA THR A 410 5.73 4.06 5.48
C THR A 410 6.21 4.89 6.67
N GLY A 411 7.49 5.25 6.70
CA GLY A 411 8.06 6.18 7.67
C GLY A 411 7.59 7.63 7.54
N LEU A 412 6.92 8.00 6.44
CA LEU A 412 6.43 9.35 6.17
C LEU A 412 5.08 9.66 6.86
N ARG A 413 4.47 8.70 7.52
CA ARG A 413 3.23 8.93 8.29
C ARG A 413 3.31 8.27 9.67
N PRO A 414 2.81 8.93 10.71
CA PRO A 414 2.74 8.36 12.06
C PRO A 414 1.92 7.07 12.10
N GLN A 415 0.89 6.99 11.25
CA GLN A 415 0.01 5.85 11.11
C GLN A 415 0.13 5.33 9.68
N PRO A 416 0.44 4.04 9.47
CA PRO A 416 0.58 3.46 8.11
C PRO A 416 -0.67 3.60 7.24
N GLN A 417 -1.87 3.54 7.83
CA GLN A 417 -3.14 3.73 7.13
C GLN A 417 -3.32 5.14 6.56
N ASP A 418 -2.51 6.12 7.00
CA ASP A 418 -2.50 7.48 6.44
C ASP A 418 -1.61 7.60 5.20
N LEU A 419 -1.20 6.45 4.63
CA LEU A 419 -0.47 6.35 3.38
C LEU A 419 -1.27 5.51 2.37
N VAL A 420 -1.55 6.10 1.22
CA VAL A 420 -2.10 5.43 0.04
C VAL A 420 -1.05 5.47 -1.08
N VAL A 421 -0.72 4.34 -1.66
CA VAL A 421 0.16 4.27 -2.84
C VAL A 421 -0.61 3.72 -4.02
N ALA A 422 -0.47 4.34 -5.17
CA ALA A 422 -1.08 3.88 -6.40
C ALA A 422 -0.04 3.80 -7.50
N ALA A 423 -0.19 2.84 -8.42
CA ALA A 423 0.64 2.75 -9.61
C ALA A 423 -0.20 2.44 -10.85
N ILE A 424 -0.03 3.25 -11.88
CA ILE A 424 -0.41 2.94 -13.25
C ILE A 424 0.87 2.50 -13.93
N THR A 425 1.05 1.19 -14.11
CA THR A 425 2.36 0.64 -14.45
C THR A 425 2.28 -0.66 -15.27
N GLY A 426 3.44 -1.20 -15.63
CA GLY A 426 3.58 -2.42 -16.42
C GLY A 426 3.10 -3.69 -15.70
N VAL A 427 1.81 -3.94 -15.74
CA VAL A 427 1.17 -5.18 -15.32
C VAL A 427 0.25 -5.70 -16.43
N PRO A 428 -0.07 -7.00 -16.46
CA PRO A 428 -1.00 -7.54 -17.45
C PRO A 428 -2.35 -6.83 -17.38
N ASN A 429 -2.92 -6.46 -18.53
CA ASN A 429 -4.20 -5.74 -18.62
C ASN A 429 -5.44 -6.65 -18.75
N ASP A 430 -5.27 -7.95 -18.58
CA ASP A 430 -6.32 -8.98 -18.69
C ASP A 430 -6.51 -9.78 -17.39
N ILE A 431 -5.93 -9.31 -16.28
CA ILE A 431 -6.10 -9.88 -14.93
C ILE A 431 -6.66 -8.83 -13.98
N ALA A 432 -7.27 -9.29 -12.88
CA ALA A 432 -7.64 -8.43 -11.76
C ALA A 432 -6.38 -7.95 -11.01
N THR A 433 -6.39 -6.71 -10.57
CA THR A 433 -5.25 -6.04 -9.91
C THR A 433 -5.48 -5.74 -8.43
N ASP A 434 -6.63 -6.13 -7.90
CA ASP A 434 -7.03 -6.02 -6.49
C ASP A 434 -6.30 -7.01 -5.56
N ASP A 435 -5.72 -8.08 -6.11
CA ASP A 435 -4.88 -9.05 -5.38
C ASP A 435 -3.43 -8.97 -5.90
N LEU A 436 -2.59 -8.20 -5.20
CA LEU A 436 -1.19 -7.99 -5.59
C LEU A 436 -0.34 -9.28 -5.54
N ASP A 437 -0.71 -10.26 -4.70
CA ASP A 437 -0.06 -11.57 -4.70
C ASP A 437 -0.41 -12.35 -5.97
N ALA A 438 -1.65 -12.28 -6.44
CA ALA A 438 -2.06 -12.87 -7.71
C ALA A 438 -1.34 -12.20 -8.89
N VAL A 439 -1.25 -10.86 -8.91
CA VAL A 439 -0.47 -10.12 -9.92
C VAL A 439 0.98 -10.61 -9.96
N LEU A 440 1.66 -10.68 -8.82
CA LEU A 440 3.08 -11.09 -8.73
C LEU A 440 3.31 -12.56 -9.09
N THR A 441 2.28 -13.41 -9.03
CA THR A 441 2.37 -14.83 -9.44
C THR A 441 2.08 -15.06 -10.92
N ASP A 442 1.55 -14.07 -11.66
CA ASP A 442 1.40 -14.18 -13.11
C ASP A 442 2.78 -14.37 -13.77
N PRO A 443 2.96 -15.37 -14.63
CA PRO A 443 4.26 -15.64 -15.27
C PRO A 443 4.83 -14.45 -16.05
N ARG A 444 3.99 -13.57 -16.57
CA ARG A 444 4.41 -12.35 -17.31
C ARG A 444 5.08 -11.32 -16.40
N MET A 445 4.78 -11.34 -15.10
CA MET A 445 5.43 -10.48 -14.10
C MET A 445 6.83 -10.98 -13.70
N THR A 446 7.30 -12.10 -14.26
CA THR A 446 8.69 -12.52 -14.11
C THR A 446 9.50 -11.91 -15.25
N PRO A 447 10.32 -10.88 -15.00
CA PRO A 447 11.11 -10.25 -16.04
C PRO A 447 12.05 -11.26 -16.70
N THR A 448 12.14 -11.23 -18.00
CA THR A 448 13.07 -12.05 -18.78
C THR A 448 13.68 -11.22 -19.89
N VAL A 449 14.98 -11.40 -20.11
CA VAL A 449 15.70 -10.67 -21.18
C VAL A 449 15.40 -11.31 -22.53
N ALA A 450 15.09 -10.47 -23.52
CA ALA A 450 14.86 -10.92 -24.90
C ALA A 450 16.11 -11.62 -25.48
N PRO A 451 15.96 -12.53 -26.45
CA PRO A 451 17.09 -13.32 -26.97
C PRO A 451 18.27 -12.50 -27.51
N GLU A 452 18.02 -11.30 -27.99
CA GLU A 452 19.04 -10.34 -28.44
C GLU A 452 19.84 -9.69 -27.30
N GLY A 453 19.36 -9.81 -26.03
CA GLY A 453 20.06 -9.32 -24.84
C GLY A 453 20.00 -7.81 -24.63
N MET A 454 19.16 -7.07 -25.37
CA MET A 454 19.13 -5.61 -25.38
C MET A 454 17.90 -5.01 -24.68
N ARG A 455 16.94 -5.83 -24.27
CA ARG A 455 15.72 -5.38 -23.58
C ARG A 455 15.10 -6.49 -22.73
N VAL A 456 14.27 -6.11 -21.81
CA VAL A 456 13.35 -7.01 -21.09
C VAL A 456 12.15 -7.31 -22.00
N ASN A 457 11.53 -8.47 -21.89
CA ASN A 457 10.31 -8.79 -22.61
C ASN A 457 9.11 -8.01 -22.05
N GLU A 458 8.24 -7.60 -22.95
CA GLU A 458 7.03 -6.84 -22.63
C GLU A 458 6.04 -7.65 -21.77
N VAL A 459 5.34 -7.01 -20.86
CA VAL A 459 4.25 -7.59 -20.05
C VAL A 459 2.90 -7.37 -20.70
N CYS A 460 2.71 -6.22 -21.32
CA CYS A 460 1.50 -5.86 -22.05
C CYS A 460 1.80 -4.86 -23.18
N SER A 461 0.87 -4.71 -24.10
CA SER A 461 0.96 -3.77 -25.22
C SER A 461 -0.43 -3.28 -25.61
N SER A 462 -0.54 -2.02 -25.97
CA SER A 462 -1.79 -1.38 -26.40
C SER A 462 -1.54 -0.36 -27.53
N ALA A 463 -2.59 0.35 -27.93
CA ALA A 463 -2.44 1.47 -28.86
C ALA A 463 -1.74 2.68 -28.22
N ALA A 464 -1.72 2.77 -26.89
CA ALA A 464 -1.04 3.83 -26.13
C ALA A 464 0.46 3.57 -25.98
N GLY A 465 0.90 2.30 -25.97
CA GLY A 465 2.32 1.97 -25.81
C GLY A 465 2.56 0.52 -25.44
N VAL A 466 3.76 0.27 -24.99
CA VAL A 466 4.27 -1.04 -24.55
C VAL A 466 4.83 -0.87 -23.15
N ALA A 467 4.53 -1.82 -22.26
CA ALA A 467 5.07 -1.78 -20.90
C ALA A 467 5.84 -3.05 -20.54
N TYR A 468 6.76 -2.89 -19.61
CA TYR A 468 7.62 -3.94 -19.08
C TYR A 468 7.17 -4.38 -17.69
N PRO A 469 7.51 -5.63 -17.25
CA PRO A 469 7.04 -6.13 -15.96
C PRO A 469 7.53 -5.27 -14.78
N ALA A 470 6.67 -4.46 -14.21
CA ALA A 470 6.96 -3.57 -13.08
C ALA A 470 6.92 -4.33 -11.74
N ARG A 471 7.71 -5.40 -11.66
CA ARG A 471 7.68 -6.33 -10.54
C ARG A 471 8.07 -5.67 -9.22
N ARG A 472 9.14 -4.89 -9.20
CA ARG A 472 9.63 -4.20 -7.99
C ARG A 472 8.63 -3.16 -7.50
N MET A 473 7.97 -2.46 -8.44
CA MET A 473 6.89 -1.53 -8.13
C MET A 473 5.75 -2.25 -7.40
N VAL A 474 5.23 -3.34 -7.97
CA VAL A 474 4.14 -4.12 -7.36
C VAL A 474 4.57 -4.73 -6.01
N GLU A 475 5.81 -5.21 -5.89
CA GLU A 475 6.37 -5.69 -4.62
C GLU A 475 6.43 -4.57 -3.56
N ALA A 476 6.75 -3.34 -3.95
CA ALA A 476 6.76 -2.18 -3.05
C ALA A 476 5.35 -1.80 -2.60
N LEU A 477 4.39 -1.73 -3.51
CA LEU A 477 3.00 -1.43 -3.21
C LEU A 477 2.40 -2.49 -2.27
N ARG A 478 2.63 -3.78 -2.56
CA ARG A 478 2.26 -4.88 -1.66
C ARG A 478 2.92 -4.73 -0.29
N GLY A 479 4.17 -4.30 -0.23
CA GLY A 479 4.89 -4.05 1.01
C GLY A 479 4.26 -2.94 1.85
N VAL A 480 3.79 -1.87 1.23
CA VAL A 480 3.04 -0.80 1.89
C VAL A 480 1.71 -1.32 2.44
N GLU A 481 0.96 -2.10 1.65
CA GLU A 481 -0.28 -2.74 2.09
C GLU A 481 -0.02 -3.69 3.28
N GLN A 482 1.04 -4.49 3.22
CA GLN A 482 1.47 -5.35 4.32
C GLN A 482 1.92 -4.57 5.58
N ALA A 483 2.30 -3.33 5.45
CA ALA A 483 2.62 -2.45 6.56
C ALA A 483 1.38 -1.74 7.15
N GLY A 484 0.21 -1.89 6.53
CA GLY A 484 -1.06 -1.30 6.96
C GLY A 484 -1.48 -0.04 6.21
N GLY A 485 -0.75 0.35 5.16
CA GLY A 485 -1.20 1.34 4.18
C GLY A 485 -2.16 0.74 3.16
N ARG A 486 -2.57 1.52 2.18
CA ARG A 486 -3.40 1.05 1.05
C ARG A 486 -2.62 1.08 -0.25
N ALA A 487 -2.91 0.14 -1.14
CA ALA A 487 -2.28 0.06 -2.46
C ALA A 487 -3.33 -0.10 -3.56
N VAL A 488 -3.11 0.59 -4.68
CA VAL A 488 -3.90 0.48 -5.91
C VAL A 488 -2.95 0.24 -7.07
N VAL A 489 -3.19 -0.79 -7.87
CA VAL A 489 -2.38 -1.08 -9.06
C VAL A 489 -3.30 -1.21 -10.26
N GLU A 490 -2.95 -0.53 -11.35
CA GLU A 490 -3.64 -0.63 -12.63
C GLU A 490 -2.67 -0.73 -13.80
N SER A 491 -3.10 -1.43 -14.85
CA SER A 491 -2.25 -1.60 -16.04
C SER A 491 -2.17 -0.30 -16.84
N ILE A 492 -0.95 0.12 -17.15
CA ILE A 492 -0.69 1.25 -18.04
C ILE A 492 -1.11 0.96 -19.50
N CYS A 493 -1.25 -0.33 -19.85
CA CYS A 493 -1.74 -0.74 -21.17
C CYS A 493 -3.26 -0.64 -21.32
N ASN A 494 -4.00 -0.15 -20.33
CA ASN A 494 -5.42 0.13 -20.47
C ASN A 494 -5.63 1.33 -21.41
N GLY A 495 -6.69 1.30 -22.21
CA GLY A 495 -6.97 2.38 -23.16
C GLY A 495 -7.51 3.67 -22.52
N SER A 496 -7.74 3.67 -21.21
CA SER A 496 -8.15 4.79 -20.37
C SER A 496 -7.65 4.55 -18.95
N PHE A 497 -7.33 5.61 -18.23
CA PHE A 497 -6.96 5.53 -16.81
C PHE A 497 -8.13 5.88 -15.87
N GLN A 498 -9.35 5.91 -16.40
CA GLN A 498 -10.55 6.20 -15.61
C GLN A 498 -10.67 5.23 -14.43
N THR A 499 -10.57 3.92 -14.65
CA THR A 499 -10.64 2.92 -13.57
C THR A 499 -9.55 3.16 -12.51
N ALA A 500 -8.33 3.50 -12.93
CA ALA A 500 -7.24 3.79 -12.01
C ALA A 500 -7.53 5.01 -11.12
N THR A 501 -8.07 6.07 -11.72
CA THR A 501 -8.42 7.30 -10.98
C THR A 501 -9.64 7.11 -10.08
N GLU A 502 -10.62 6.32 -10.50
CA GLU A 502 -11.78 5.93 -9.67
C GLU A 502 -11.34 5.09 -8.48
N SER A 503 -10.55 4.02 -8.68
CA SER A 503 -10.03 3.17 -7.59
C SER A 503 -9.16 3.97 -6.61
N LEU A 504 -8.36 4.91 -7.10
CA LEU A 504 -7.59 5.81 -6.25
C LEU A 504 -8.52 6.74 -5.45
N ALA A 505 -9.53 7.34 -6.09
CA ALA A 505 -10.49 8.21 -5.42
C ALA A 505 -11.25 7.47 -4.30
N GLU A 506 -11.68 6.24 -4.56
CA GLU A 506 -12.34 5.37 -3.57
C GLU A 506 -11.40 5.10 -2.38
N ALA A 507 -10.17 4.65 -2.63
CA ALA A 507 -9.19 4.35 -1.59
C ALA A 507 -8.86 5.57 -0.71
N LEU A 508 -8.78 6.76 -1.30
CA LEU A 508 -8.55 8.01 -0.59
C LEU A 508 -9.78 8.43 0.23
N ALA A 509 -10.97 8.32 -0.36
CA ALA A 509 -12.21 8.74 0.27
C ALA A 509 -12.63 7.82 1.45
N GLU A 510 -12.37 6.52 1.36
CA GLU A 510 -12.57 5.59 2.48
C GLU A 510 -11.78 6.03 3.71
N ARG A 511 -10.49 6.38 3.55
CA ARG A 511 -9.68 6.85 4.66
C ARG A 511 -10.10 8.25 5.13
N ALA A 512 -10.51 9.14 4.23
CA ALA A 512 -11.06 10.45 4.58
C ALA A 512 -12.32 10.32 5.46
N GLY A 513 -13.17 9.33 5.20
CA GLY A 513 -14.37 9.03 5.98
C GLY A 513 -14.11 8.46 7.37
N GLY A 514 -12.87 8.13 7.68
CA GLY A 514 -12.48 7.56 8.98
C GLY A 514 -12.44 6.02 8.99
N ASP A 515 -12.49 5.37 7.83
CA ASP A 515 -12.24 3.94 7.72
C ASP A 515 -10.74 3.67 7.86
N CYS A 516 -10.37 2.84 8.83
CA CYS A 516 -8.99 2.48 9.06
C CYS A 516 -8.71 1.02 8.70
#